data_c87d7f6536b80d537c27d8a6a7c6ccc3
#
_entry.id   c87d7f6536b80d537c27d8a6a7c6ccc3
#
_cell.length_a   1.000
_cell.length_b   1.000
_cell.length_c   1.000
_cell.angle_alpha   90.00
_cell.angle_beta   90.00
_cell.angle_gamma   90.00
#
_symmetry.space_group_name_H-M   'P 1'
#
loop_
_entity.id
_entity.type
_entity.pdbx_description
1 polymer ?
#
loop_
_entity_poly.entity_id
_entity_poly.type
_entity_poly.pdbx_seq_one_letter_code
_entity_poly.pdbx_strand_id
1 'polypeptide(L)'
;YMISTSKLKKSKKMLADTEPYFFALQSEMSRILRHLPELEDIYFESDSAVEKKPEEKRVGYIVVTADKGLAGSYNHNIMKAAYEHLQTHPNNKLFVLGELGRHYFEQQGVHIDKQFHYTVQNPSLNRARNISGELLQQYHEGKLDEIYIIYTAMVNAVAEEVEIKQLLPLKRADFTSMHIPVDAPREELALVPSAEAVMDRIVPDYLVGFVYGALVEAFSCEQNARMMAMENATNSAKDMLHELDILYNRARQAAITQR
;
A
#
# COMPACT_ATOMS: atom_id res chain seq x y z
N TYR A 1 8.63 13.13 17.56
CA TYR A 1 7.96 14.12 16.72
C TYR A 1 8.85 14.58 15.56
N MET A 2 9.95 15.27 15.80
CA MET A 2 10.84 15.82 14.75
C MET A 2 11.34 14.78 13.74
N ILE A 3 11.71 13.58 14.20
CA ILE A 3 12.20 12.50 13.32
C ILE A 3 11.10 12.04 12.35
N SER A 4 9.88 11.82 12.83
CA SER A 4 8.76 11.39 12.00
C SER A 4 8.36 12.46 10.99
N THR A 5 8.34 13.74 11.40
CA THR A 5 8.06 14.87 10.50
C THR A 5 9.10 14.98 9.37
N SER A 6 10.40 14.80 9.69
CA SER A 6 11.47 14.83 8.69
C SER A 6 11.35 13.67 7.68
N LYS A 7 11.05 12.47 8.18
CA LYS A 7 10.83 11.28 7.35
C LYS A 7 9.61 11.45 6.42
N LEU A 8 8.51 11.97 6.95
CA LEU A 8 7.29 12.26 6.20
C LEU A 8 7.55 13.25 5.06
N LYS A 9 8.26 14.34 5.33
CA LYS A 9 8.60 15.33 4.31
C LYS A 9 9.49 14.74 3.21
N LYS A 10 10.47 13.90 3.58
CA LYS A 10 11.35 13.23 2.63
C LYS A 10 10.59 12.26 1.73
N SER A 11 9.73 11.42 2.28
CA SER A 11 8.97 10.44 1.50
C SER A 11 7.97 11.10 0.55
N LYS A 12 7.25 12.15 0.99
CA LYS A 12 6.37 12.91 0.09
C LYS A 12 7.12 13.56 -1.08
N LYS A 13 8.34 14.06 -0.85
CA LYS A 13 9.17 14.59 -1.93
C LYS A 13 9.57 13.50 -2.91
N MET A 14 10.01 12.34 -2.41
CA MET A 14 10.40 11.21 -3.26
C MET A 14 9.24 10.73 -4.13
N LEU A 15 8.01 10.70 -3.60
CA LEU A 15 6.82 10.35 -4.36
C LEU A 15 6.56 11.39 -5.46
N ALA A 16 6.54 12.68 -5.11
CA ALA A 16 6.31 13.76 -6.07
C ALA A 16 7.36 13.80 -7.20
N ASP A 17 8.62 13.44 -6.92
CA ASP A 17 9.70 13.40 -7.92
C ASP A 17 9.53 12.24 -8.93
N THR A 18 8.85 11.15 -8.55
CA THR A 18 8.67 9.94 -9.38
C THR A 18 7.29 9.81 -10.00
N GLU A 19 6.28 10.43 -9.41
CA GLU A 19 4.88 10.38 -9.83
C GLU A 19 4.67 10.74 -11.32
N PRO A 20 5.30 11.78 -11.91
CA PRO A 20 5.13 12.12 -13.32
C PRO A 20 5.51 10.98 -14.28
N TYR A 21 6.55 10.21 -13.95
CA TYR A 21 6.95 9.06 -14.76
C TYR A 21 5.86 7.96 -14.78
N PHE A 22 5.27 7.66 -13.62
CA PHE A 22 4.23 6.65 -13.55
C PHE A 22 2.91 7.08 -14.17
N PHE A 23 2.56 8.36 -14.08
CA PHE A 23 1.45 8.93 -14.85
C PHE A 23 1.67 8.83 -16.35
N ALA A 24 2.89 9.04 -16.83
CA ALA A 24 3.21 8.88 -18.25
C ALA A 24 3.00 7.41 -18.69
N LEU A 25 3.46 6.42 -17.92
CA LEU A 25 3.23 5.00 -18.21
C LEU A 25 1.72 4.68 -18.25
N GLN A 26 0.97 5.14 -17.27
CA GLN A 26 -0.48 4.93 -17.22
C GLN A 26 -1.20 5.58 -18.41
N SER A 27 -0.76 6.77 -18.80
CA SER A 27 -1.30 7.48 -19.97
C SER A 27 -1.03 6.71 -21.26
N GLU A 28 0.18 6.17 -21.44
CA GLU A 28 0.53 5.37 -22.63
C GLU A 28 -0.25 4.05 -22.67
N MET A 29 -0.42 3.36 -21.53
CA MET A 29 -1.26 2.18 -21.44
C MET A 29 -2.71 2.50 -21.84
N SER A 30 -3.26 3.60 -21.32
CA SER A 30 -4.59 4.08 -21.66
C SER A 30 -4.74 4.38 -23.17
N ARG A 31 -3.70 4.96 -23.77
CA ARG A 31 -3.64 5.27 -25.19
C ARG A 31 -3.64 4.00 -26.04
N ILE A 32 -2.80 3.02 -25.70
CA ILE A 32 -2.73 1.72 -26.40
C ILE A 32 -4.08 1.01 -26.34
N LEU A 33 -4.65 0.86 -25.15
CA LEU A 33 -5.91 0.13 -24.93
C LEU A 33 -7.11 0.77 -25.66
N ARG A 34 -7.10 2.09 -25.86
CA ARG A 34 -8.15 2.76 -26.64
C ARG A 34 -8.01 2.56 -28.14
N HIS A 35 -6.79 2.48 -28.66
CA HIS A 35 -6.55 2.23 -30.08
C HIS A 35 -6.71 0.74 -30.44
N LEU A 36 -6.47 -0.13 -29.47
CA LEU A 36 -6.53 -1.59 -29.61
C LEU A 36 -7.42 -2.19 -28.50
N PRO A 37 -8.75 -1.98 -28.57
CA PRO A 37 -9.68 -2.45 -27.53
C PRO A 37 -9.71 -3.98 -27.43
N GLU A 38 -9.42 -4.70 -28.51
CA GLU A 38 -9.41 -6.16 -28.58
C GLU A 38 -8.03 -6.77 -28.25
N LEU A 39 -7.06 -5.96 -27.81
CA LEU A 39 -5.74 -6.45 -27.41
C LEU A 39 -5.89 -7.44 -26.25
N GLU A 40 -5.64 -8.72 -26.49
CA GLU A 40 -5.54 -9.72 -25.43
C GLU A 40 -4.14 -9.71 -24.84
N ASP A 41 -4.04 -9.54 -23.55
CA ASP A 41 -2.77 -9.49 -22.83
C ASP A 41 -2.94 -10.15 -21.46
N ILE A 42 -1.93 -10.90 -21.02
CA ILE A 42 -1.96 -11.68 -19.77
C ILE A 42 -2.12 -10.82 -18.51
N TYR A 43 -1.81 -9.53 -18.61
CA TYR A 43 -1.91 -8.60 -17.48
C TYR A 43 -3.29 -7.99 -17.30
N PHE A 44 -4.21 -8.16 -18.24
CA PHE A 44 -5.55 -7.61 -18.18
C PHE A 44 -6.62 -8.68 -17.97
N GLU A 45 -7.72 -8.27 -17.36
CA GLU A 45 -8.92 -9.12 -17.30
C GLU A 45 -9.34 -9.50 -18.72
N SER A 46 -9.53 -10.79 -18.97
CA SER A 46 -10.00 -11.31 -20.24
C SER A 46 -11.51 -11.58 -20.19
N ASP A 47 -12.26 -10.97 -21.10
CA ASP A 47 -13.70 -11.21 -21.23
C ASP A 47 -14.02 -12.67 -21.67
N SER A 48 -13.04 -13.35 -22.25
CA SER A 48 -13.16 -14.72 -22.75
C SER A 48 -12.68 -15.79 -21.74
N ALA A 49 -12.06 -15.40 -20.63
CA ALA A 49 -11.59 -16.34 -19.63
C ALA A 49 -12.79 -17.02 -18.94
N VAL A 50 -12.78 -18.34 -18.87
CA VAL A 50 -13.73 -19.09 -18.05
C VAL A 50 -13.56 -18.60 -16.60
N GLU A 51 -14.57 -17.87 -16.09
CA GLU A 51 -14.54 -17.39 -14.72
C GLU A 51 -14.35 -18.56 -13.76
N LYS A 52 -13.16 -18.66 -13.19
CA LYS A 52 -12.92 -19.60 -12.09
C LYS A 52 -13.80 -19.18 -10.90
N LYS A 53 -14.36 -20.16 -10.23
CA LYS A 53 -15.07 -19.89 -8.99
C LYS A 53 -14.11 -19.23 -7.98
N PRO A 54 -14.59 -18.35 -7.10
CA PRO A 54 -13.74 -17.69 -6.08
C PRO A 54 -12.92 -18.67 -5.25
N GLU A 55 -13.45 -19.87 -5.01
CA GLU A 55 -12.79 -20.95 -4.25
C GLU A 55 -11.62 -21.59 -5.01
N GLU A 56 -11.60 -21.50 -6.35
CA GLU A 56 -10.58 -22.11 -7.20
C GLU A 56 -9.47 -21.12 -7.56
N LYS A 57 -9.70 -19.81 -7.37
CA LYS A 57 -8.70 -18.78 -7.66
C LYS A 57 -7.57 -18.81 -6.63
N ARG A 58 -6.34 -18.78 -7.10
CA ARG A 58 -5.14 -18.62 -6.27
C ARG A 58 -4.83 -17.15 -6.14
N VAL A 59 -5.10 -16.60 -4.99
CA VAL A 59 -5.04 -15.15 -4.76
C VAL A 59 -3.83 -14.80 -3.90
N GLY A 60 -2.97 -13.91 -4.39
CA GLY A 60 -1.87 -13.33 -3.64
C GLY A 60 -2.28 -12.03 -2.96
N TYR A 61 -2.04 -11.91 -1.66
CA TYR A 61 -2.27 -10.69 -0.89
C TYR A 61 -0.96 -10.12 -0.39
N ILE A 62 -0.65 -8.89 -0.77
CA ILE A 62 0.45 -8.11 -0.21
C ILE A 62 -0.14 -7.22 0.87
N VAL A 63 0.33 -7.34 2.10
CA VAL A 63 -0.12 -6.50 3.22
C VAL A 63 1.04 -5.65 3.70
N VAL A 64 0.88 -4.33 3.64
CA VAL A 64 1.92 -3.35 4.02
C VAL A 64 1.66 -2.87 5.44
N THR A 65 2.33 -3.47 6.42
CA THR A 65 2.26 -3.06 7.83
C THR A 65 3.51 -2.29 8.24
N ALA A 66 3.66 -1.93 9.52
CA ALA A 66 4.85 -1.29 10.02
C ALA A 66 5.87 -2.28 10.62
N ASP A 67 7.15 -1.87 10.65
CA ASP A 67 8.20 -2.60 11.38
C ASP A 67 8.19 -2.26 12.88
N LYS A 68 7.65 -1.10 13.27
CA LYS A 68 7.69 -0.59 14.65
C LYS A 68 6.32 -0.13 15.12
N GLY A 69 6.05 -0.31 16.41
CA GLY A 69 4.83 0.13 17.06
C GLY A 69 4.75 1.64 17.33
N LEU A 70 3.90 1.99 18.28
CA LEU A 70 3.62 3.35 18.73
C LEU A 70 3.04 4.27 17.65
N ALA A 71 2.33 3.69 16.69
CA ALA A 71 1.64 4.37 15.59
C ALA A 71 0.10 4.34 15.77
N GLY A 72 -0.38 4.46 17.01
CA GLY A 72 -1.81 4.44 17.28
C GLY A 72 -2.50 3.18 16.76
N SER A 73 -3.64 3.33 16.11
CA SER A 73 -4.43 2.25 15.51
C SER A 73 -3.95 1.79 14.12
N TYR A 74 -2.94 2.43 13.53
CA TYR A 74 -2.47 2.16 12.17
C TYR A 74 -2.33 0.67 11.87
N ASN A 75 -1.50 -0.05 12.65
CA ASN A 75 -1.27 -1.47 12.41
C ASN A 75 -2.51 -2.33 12.68
N HIS A 76 -3.28 -2.01 13.72
CA HIS A 76 -4.49 -2.73 14.06
C HIS A 76 -5.51 -2.68 12.91
N ASN A 77 -5.74 -1.50 12.35
CA ASN A 77 -6.73 -1.30 11.31
C ASN A 77 -6.38 -2.09 10.04
N ILE A 78 -5.13 -2.03 9.59
CA ILE A 78 -4.72 -2.74 8.37
C ILE A 78 -4.67 -4.25 8.58
N MET A 79 -4.20 -4.73 9.73
CA MET A 79 -4.17 -6.17 10.03
C MET A 79 -5.59 -6.76 10.12
N LYS A 80 -6.53 -6.03 10.72
CA LYS A 80 -7.93 -6.42 10.79
C LYS A 80 -8.56 -6.49 9.40
N ALA A 81 -8.44 -5.43 8.60
CA ALA A 81 -8.98 -5.39 7.25
C ALA A 81 -8.40 -6.50 6.36
N ALA A 82 -7.08 -6.73 6.45
CA ALA A 82 -6.44 -7.81 5.72
C ALA A 82 -6.96 -9.19 6.16
N TYR A 83 -7.09 -9.43 7.46
CA TYR A 83 -7.59 -10.70 7.99
C TYR A 83 -9.03 -10.99 7.53
N GLU A 84 -9.90 -9.99 7.57
CA GLU A 84 -11.28 -10.10 7.08
C GLU A 84 -11.33 -10.41 5.57
N HIS A 85 -10.47 -9.77 4.78
CA HIS A 85 -10.43 -9.98 3.33
C HIS A 85 -9.81 -11.33 2.93
N LEU A 86 -8.84 -11.85 3.68
CA LEU A 86 -8.26 -13.18 3.46
C LEU A 86 -9.32 -14.30 3.54
N GLN A 87 -10.36 -14.11 4.33
CA GLN A 87 -11.43 -15.12 4.48
C GLN A 87 -12.34 -15.22 3.25
N THR A 88 -12.31 -14.24 2.35
CA THR A 88 -13.12 -14.26 1.12
C THR A 88 -12.58 -15.23 0.07
N HIS A 89 -11.27 -15.54 0.13
CA HIS A 89 -10.62 -16.46 -0.80
C HIS A 89 -9.84 -17.54 -0.02
N PRO A 90 -10.37 -18.75 0.10
CA PRO A 90 -9.75 -19.81 0.90
C PRO A 90 -8.39 -20.25 0.35
N ASN A 91 -8.18 -20.15 -0.98
CA ASN A 91 -6.91 -20.49 -1.62
C ASN A 91 -6.06 -19.21 -1.79
N ASN A 92 -5.57 -18.67 -0.68
CA ASN A 92 -4.77 -17.45 -0.69
C ASN A 92 -3.31 -17.70 -0.28
N LYS A 93 -2.45 -16.80 -0.73
CA LYS A 93 -1.05 -16.70 -0.33
C LYS A 93 -0.77 -15.29 0.19
N LEU A 94 -0.26 -15.22 1.41
CA LEU A 94 -0.04 -13.95 2.10
C LEU A 94 1.44 -13.53 2.06
N PHE A 95 1.69 -12.33 1.54
CA PHE A 95 2.98 -11.66 1.49
C PHE A 95 2.95 -10.47 2.43
N VAL A 96 3.67 -10.55 3.54
CA VAL A 96 3.63 -9.50 4.56
C VAL A 96 4.88 -8.65 4.52
N LEU A 97 4.68 -7.35 4.39
CA LEU A 97 5.70 -6.32 4.55
C LEU A 97 5.58 -5.71 5.95
N GLY A 98 6.69 -5.65 6.67
CA GLY A 98 6.74 -5.16 8.05
C GLY A 98 6.65 -6.25 9.11
N GLU A 99 7.47 -6.08 10.17
CA GLU A 99 7.64 -7.09 11.22
C GLU A 99 6.40 -7.27 12.09
N LEU A 100 5.64 -6.20 12.34
CA LEU A 100 4.46 -6.30 13.20
C LEU A 100 3.35 -7.12 12.56
N GLY A 101 3.16 -6.97 11.26
CA GLY A 101 2.19 -7.79 10.52
C GLY A 101 2.60 -9.25 10.46
N ARG A 102 3.90 -9.54 10.22
CA ARG A 102 4.41 -10.92 10.25
C ARG A 102 4.08 -11.59 11.57
N HIS A 103 4.46 -10.95 12.66
CA HIS A 103 4.22 -11.50 14.00
C HIS A 103 2.74 -11.71 14.29
N TYR A 104 1.89 -10.76 13.89
CA TYR A 104 0.44 -10.87 14.06
C TYR A 104 -0.14 -12.07 13.30
N PHE A 105 0.14 -12.20 12.00
CA PHE A 105 -0.43 -13.28 11.19
C PHE A 105 0.13 -14.65 11.58
N GLU A 106 1.38 -14.75 12.00
CA GLU A 106 1.95 -15.97 12.56
C GLU A 106 1.24 -16.40 13.85
N GLN A 107 0.93 -15.46 14.74
CA GLN A 107 0.15 -15.73 15.96
C GLN A 107 -1.29 -16.16 15.66
N GLN A 108 -1.89 -15.66 14.59
CA GLN A 108 -3.22 -16.08 14.15
C GLN A 108 -3.20 -17.43 13.40
N GLY A 109 -2.04 -18.04 13.23
CA GLY A 109 -1.89 -19.30 12.49
C GLY A 109 -2.09 -19.17 10.97
N VAL A 110 -2.02 -17.95 10.42
CA VAL A 110 -2.13 -17.71 8.98
C VAL A 110 -0.78 -18.02 8.34
N HIS A 111 -0.82 -18.79 7.24
CA HIS A 111 0.39 -19.12 6.51
C HIS A 111 0.90 -17.91 5.71
N ILE A 112 2.10 -17.44 6.04
CA ILE A 112 2.77 -16.35 5.32
C ILE A 112 3.92 -16.89 4.46
N ASP A 113 4.24 -16.20 3.35
CA ASP A 113 5.45 -16.51 2.59
C ASP A 113 6.68 -16.05 3.39
N LYS A 114 7.48 -17.04 3.85
CA LYS A 114 8.65 -16.78 4.71
C LYS A 114 9.85 -16.23 3.95
N GLN A 115 9.93 -16.45 2.64
CA GLN A 115 11.01 -15.93 1.81
C GLN A 115 10.78 -14.46 1.46
N PHE A 116 9.53 -14.03 1.42
CA PHE A 116 9.14 -12.65 1.19
C PHE A 116 9.35 -11.81 2.45
N HIS A 117 10.57 -11.33 2.66
CA HIS A 117 10.96 -10.59 3.86
C HIS A 117 11.50 -9.21 3.52
N TYR A 118 10.63 -8.20 3.56
CA TYR A 118 10.99 -6.82 3.26
C TYR A 118 10.60 -5.89 4.41
N THR A 119 11.52 -4.99 4.77
CA THR A 119 11.23 -3.88 5.68
C THR A 119 10.49 -2.77 4.94
N VAL A 120 9.59 -2.08 5.63
CA VAL A 120 8.86 -0.92 5.11
C VAL A 120 9.55 0.40 5.39
N GLN A 121 10.63 0.38 6.19
CA GLN A 121 11.40 1.60 6.46
C GLN A 121 12.16 2.06 5.23
N ASN A 122 12.17 3.38 4.99
CA ASN A 122 12.83 4.00 3.86
C ASN A 122 12.44 3.34 2.52
N PRO A 123 11.19 3.50 2.07
CA PRO A 123 10.75 2.96 0.80
C PRO A 123 11.66 3.42 -0.34
N SER A 124 11.98 2.53 -1.27
CA SER A 124 12.82 2.83 -2.43
C SER A 124 12.28 2.14 -3.67
N LEU A 125 12.53 2.76 -4.82
CA LEU A 125 12.13 2.20 -6.12
C LEU A 125 12.75 0.82 -6.38
N ASN A 126 14.00 0.62 -5.93
CA ASN A 126 14.67 -0.68 -6.07
C ASN A 126 13.95 -1.79 -5.25
N ARG A 127 13.49 -1.48 -4.05
CA ARG A 127 12.68 -2.42 -3.25
C ARG A 127 11.35 -2.73 -3.92
N ALA A 128 10.66 -1.70 -4.42
CA ALA A 128 9.41 -1.89 -5.16
C ALA A 128 9.62 -2.79 -6.39
N ARG A 129 10.75 -2.60 -7.11
CA ARG A 129 11.10 -3.45 -8.26
C ARG A 129 11.33 -4.90 -7.86
N ASN A 130 12.03 -5.16 -6.76
CA ASN A 130 12.25 -6.53 -6.29
C ASN A 130 10.92 -7.19 -5.87
N ILE A 131 10.08 -6.49 -5.13
CA ILE A 131 8.75 -6.96 -4.72
C ILE A 131 7.90 -7.27 -5.95
N SER A 132 7.76 -6.31 -6.86
CA SER A 132 6.95 -6.49 -8.08
C SER A 132 7.48 -7.62 -8.97
N GLY A 133 8.81 -7.75 -9.09
CA GLY A 133 9.45 -8.81 -9.87
C GLY A 133 9.14 -10.21 -9.33
N GLU A 134 9.21 -10.39 -8.01
CA GLU A 134 8.87 -11.66 -7.36
C GLU A 134 7.41 -12.05 -7.56
N LEU A 135 6.50 -11.08 -7.46
CA LEU A 135 5.06 -11.30 -7.65
C LEU A 135 4.72 -11.58 -9.11
N LEU A 136 5.30 -10.82 -10.05
CA LEU A 136 5.15 -11.04 -11.48
C LEU A 136 5.65 -12.42 -11.89
N GLN A 137 6.78 -12.87 -11.34
CA GLN A 137 7.28 -14.22 -11.59
C GLN A 137 6.25 -15.27 -11.17
N GLN A 138 5.67 -15.15 -9.97
CA GLN A 138 4.66 -16.12 -9.50
C GLN A 138 3.36 -16.05 -10.32
N TYR A 139 3.00 -14.89 -10.82
CA TYR A 139 1.86 -14.70 -11.72
C TYR A 139 2.11 -15.39 -13.09
N HIS A 140 3.26 -15.13 -13.72
CA HIS A 140 3.65 -15.76 -15.00
C HIS A 140 3.79 -17.28 -14.91
N GLU A 141 4.29 -17.79 -13.78
CA GLU A 141 4.38 -19.22 -13.53
C GLU A 141 2.99 -19.85 -13.25
N GLY A 142 1.92 -19.06 -13.29
CA GLY A 142 0.57 -19.51 -13.00
C GLY A 142 0.37 -20.00 -11.57
N LYS A 143 1.19 -19.56 -10.62
CA LYS A 143 1.03 -19.86 -9.19
C LYS A 143 -0.02 -18.97 -8.54
N LEU A 144 -0.24 -17.78 -9.09
CA LEU A 144 -1.25 -16.82 -8.68
C LEU A 144 -2.12 -16.46 -9.88
N ASP A 145 -3.43 -16.40 -9.66
CA ASP A 145 -4.42 -15.96 -10.65
C ASP A 145 -4.78 -14.48 -10.46
N GLU A 146 -4.75 -14.01 -9.20
CA GLU A 146 -5.01 -12.61 -8.83
C GLU A 146 -4.01 -12.14 -7.78
N ILE A 147 -3.68 -10.86 -7.81
CA ILE A 147 -2.81 -10.23 -6.82
C ILE A 147 -3.46 -8.95 -6.32
N TYR A 148 -3.58 -8.82 -5.00
CA TYR A 148 -4.08 -7.62 -4.30
C TYR A 148 -2.99 -7.03 -3.42
N ILE A 149 -3.02 -5.71 -3.29
CA ILE A 149 -2.24 -5.00 -2.28
C ILE A 149 -3.18 -4.33 -1.28
N ILE A 150 -2.87 -4.50 0.00
CA ILE A 150 -3.59 -3.90 1.13
C ILE A 150 -2.62 -2.96 1.83
N TYR A 151 -2.92 -1.68 1.82
CA TYR A 151 -2.08 -0.65 2.39
C TYR A 151 -2.94 0.49 2.96
N THR A 152 -2.34 1.35 3.76
CA THR A 152 -3.03 2.53 4.29
C THR A 152 -2.73 3.73 3.42
N ALA A 153 -3.77 4.35 2.90
CA ALA A 153 -3.73 5.57 2.10
C ALA A 153 -4.13 6.79 2.92
N MET A 154 -3.61 7.95 2.54
CA MET A 154 -3.93 9.21 3.18
C MET A 154 -5.10 9.89 2.45
N VAL A 155 -6.26 9.92 3.08
CA VAL A 155 -7.44 10.62 2.54
C VAL A 155 -7.27 12.14 2.63
N ASN A 156 -6.71 12.61 3.75
CA ASN A 156 -6.35 14.01 3.98
C ASN A 156 -5.24 14.10 5.05
N ALA A 157 -4.91 15.31 5.51
CA ALA A 157 -3.82 15.53 6.48
C ALA A 157 -4.03 14.81 7.85
N VAL A 158 -5.26 14.41 8.17
CA VAL A 158 -5.64 13.85 9.47
C VAL A 158 -6.25 12.44 9.34
N ALA A 159 -6.92 12.15 8.23
CA ALA A 159 -7.65 10.90 8.02
C ALA A 159 -6.85 9.94 7.12
N GLU A 160 -6.77 8.70 7.56
CA GLU A 160 -6.15 7.57 6.90
C GLU A 160 -7.18 6.47 6.69
N GLU A 161 -7.13 5.79 5.56
CA GLU A 161 -8.03 4.69 5.23
C GLU A 161 -7.23 3.49 4.70
N VAL A 162 -7.70 2.29 5.02
CA VAL A 162 -7.12 1.07 4.46
C VAL A 162 -7.69 0.84 3.08
N GLU A 163 -6.83 0.82 2.07
CA GLU A 163 -7.19 0.51 0.71
C GLU A 163 -6.80 -0.91 0.33
N ILE A 164 -7.68 -1.54 -0.44
CA ILE A 164 -7.49 -2.85 -1.04
C ILE A 164 -7.59 -2.66 -2.54
N LYS A 165 -6.47 -2.82 -3.24
CA LYS A 165 -6.38 -2.62 -4.69
C LYS A 165 -5.95 -3.90 -5.38
N GLN A 166 -6.64 -4.26 -6.46
CA GLN A 166 -6.20 -5.33 -7.35
C GLN A 166 -5.01 -4.83 -8.19
N LEU A 167 -3.89 -5.54 -8.10
CA LEU A 167 -2.70 -5.27 -8.89
C LEU A 167 -2.71 -6.04 -10.22
N LEU A 168 -3.14 -7.29 -10.17
CA LEU A 168 -3.25 -8.17 -11.34
C LEU A 168 -4.46 -9.12 -11.18
N PRO A 169 -5.13 -9.45 -12.30
CA PRO A 169 -5.05 -8.76 -13.57
C PRO A 169 -5.56 -7.32 -13.47
N LEU A 170 -5.06 -6.45 -14.35
CA LEU A 170 -5.47 -5.04 -14.41
C LEU A 170 -6.88 -4.93 -15.02
N LYS A 171 -7.69 -4.05 -14.46
CA LYS A 171 -9.02 -3.75 -15.00
C LYS A 171 -8.91 -2.75 -16.16
N ARG A 172 -9.34 -3.14 -17.34
CA ARG A 172 -9.33 -2.26 -18.52
C ARG A 172 -10.09 -0.95 -18.28
N ALA A 173 -11.20 -1.02 -17.53
CA ALA A 173 -12.02 0.14 -17.20
C ALA A 173 -11.24 1.26 -16.51
N ASP A 174 -10.25 0.93 -15.68
CA ASP A 174 -9.43 1.91 -14.96
C ASP A 174 -8.56 2.76 -15.90
N PHE A 175 -8.23 2.23 -17.07
CA PHE A 175 -7.40 2.91 -18.07
C PHE A 175 -8.24 3.57 -19.16
N THR A 176 -9.40 3.07 -19.49
CA THR A 176 -10.27 3.62 -20.54
C THR A 176 -11.09 4.83 -20.07
N SER A 177 -11.33 4.96 -18.77
CA SER A 177 -12.09 6.07 -18.17
C SER A 177 -11.29 7.37 -18.01
N MET A 178 -9.98 7.37 -18.25
CA MET A 178 -9.17 8.59 -18.16
C MET A 178 -9.63 9.63 -19.19
N HIS A 179 -10.04 10.80 -18.71
CA HIS A 179 -10.39 11.94 -19.55
C HIS A 179 -9.16 12.46 -20.28
N ILE A 180 -9.05 12.10 -21.56
CA ILE A 180 -8.14 12.80 -22.48
C ILE A 180 -8.97 13.88 -23.18
N PRO A 181 -8.40 15.10 -23.39
CA PRO A 181 -9.07 16.14 -24.12
C PRO A 181 -9.56 15.63 -25.48
N VAL A 182 -10.81 15.96 -25.83
CA VAL A 182 -11.52 15.51 -27.04
C VAL A 182 -10.78 15.90 -28.34
N ASP A 183 -9.87 16.87 -28.26
CA ASP A 183 -9.08 17.40 -29.38
C ASP A 183 -7.72 16.73 -29.58
N ALA A 184 -7.44 15.61 -28.91
CA ALA A 184 -6.21 14.86 -29.19
C ALA A 184 -6.25 14.35 -30.64
N PRO A 185 -5.26 14.72 -31.49
CA PRO A 185 -5.22 14.25 -32.87
C PRO A 185 -5.31 12.73 -32.92
N ARG A 186 -6.03 12.16 -33.90
CA ARG A 186 -5.95 10.72 -34.19
C ARG A 186 -4.56 10.43 -34.77
N GLU A 187 -3.59 10.31 -33.90
CA GLU A 187 -2.26 9.86 -34.28
C GLU A 187 -2.31 8.38 -34.64
N GLU A 188 -1.72 8.02 -35.79
CA GLU A 188 -1.43 6.62 -36.08
C GLU A 188 -0.44 6.10 -35.05
N LEU A 189 -0.88 5.12 -34.22
CA LEU A 189 -0.04 4.53 -33.19
C LEU A 189 0.83 3.43 -33.83
N ALA A 190 2.10 3.76 -34.10
CA ALA A 190 3.07 2.78 -34.55
C ALA A 190 3.74 2.10 -33.33
N LEU A 191 3.34 0.89 -33.00
CA LEU A 191 3.92 0.10 -31.92
C LEU A 191 4.95 -0.91 -32.49
N VAL A 192 6.19 -0.83 -32.05
CA VAL A 192 7.30 -1.64 -32.55
C VAL A 192 7.92 -2.45 -31.41
N PRO A 193 8.04 -3.77 -31.51
CA PRO A 193 7.68 -4.65 -32.66
C PRO A 193 6.17 -4.95 -32.74
N SER A 194 5.44 -4.95 -31.63
CA SER A 194 3.98 -5.16 -31.55
C SER A 194 3.40 -4.51 -30.31
N ALA A 195 2.08 -4.42 -30.20
CA ALA A 195 1.38 -3.86 -29.05
C ALA A 195 1.62 -4.72 -27.78
N GLU A 196 1.58 -6.03 -27.94
CA GLU A 196 1.81 -6.98 -26.85
C GLU A 196 3.23 -6.81 -26.29
N ALA A 197 4.25 -6.77 -27.16
CA ALA A 197 5.63 -6.60 -26.73
C ALA A 197 5.89 -5.26 -26.04
N VAL A 198 5.14 -4.23 -26.40
CA VAL A 198 5.20 -2.92 -25.72
C VAL A 198 4.53 -3.00 -24.35
N MET A 199 3.36 -3.66 -24.25
CA MET A 199 2.66 -3.85 -22.98
C MET A 199 3.45 -4.71 -22.02
N ASP A 200 4.05 -5.81 -22.49
CA ASP A 200 4.95 -6.67 -21.69
C ASP A 200 6.10 -5.90 -21.03
N ARG A 201 6.44 -4.74 -21.58
CA ARG A 201 7.50 -3.90 -21.05
C ARG A 201 6.99 -2.77 -20.17
N ILE A 202 5.85 -2.19 -20.50
CA ILE A 202 5.27 -1.05 -19.77
C ILE A 202 4.57 -1.51 -18.48
N VAL A 203 3.80 -2.61 -18.52
CA VAL A 203 3.02 -3.06 -17.38
C VAL A 203 3.88 -3.40 -16.16
N PRO A 204 4.99 -4.14 -16.27
CA PRO A 204 5.88 -4.35 -15.12
C PRO A 204 6.40 -3.05 -14.50
N ASP A 205 6.80 -2.07 -15.32
CA ASP A 205 7.27 -0.77 -14.82
C ASP A 205 6.14 0.03 -14.16
N TYR A 206 4.93 -0.02 -14.70
CA TYR A 206 3.74 0.55 -14.06
C TYR A 206 3.47 -0.07 -12.69
N LEU A 207 3.52 -1.42 -12.58
CA LEU A 207 3.33 -2.12 -11.31
C LEU A 207 4.40 -1.75 -10.29
N VAL A 208 5.66 -1.61 -10.71
CA VAL A 208 6.74 -1.10 -9.85
C VAL A 208 6.38 0.27 -9.29
N GLY A 209 5.85 1.15 -10.15
CA GLY A 209 5.40 2.48 -9.76
C GLY A 209 4.27 2.46 -8.75
N PHE A 210 3.27 1.63 -8.99
CA PHE A 210 2.14 1.49 -8.10
C PHE A 210 2.57 0.97 -6.72
N VAL A 211 3.36 -0.12 -6.69
CA VAL A 211 3.89 -0.67 -5.43
C VAL A 211 4.76 0.36 -4.71
N TYR A 212 5.60 1.10 -5.43
CA TYR A 212 6.41 2.16 -4.83
C TYR A 212 5.53 3.25 -4.20
N GLY A 213 4.51 3.73 -4.92
CA GLY A 213 3.54 4.70 -4.40
C GLY A 213 2.87 4.21 -3.12
N ALA A 214 2.35 2.98 -3.14
CA ALA A 214 1.71 2.36 -1.98
C ALA A 214 2.66 2.24 -0.77
N LEU A 215 3.93 1.87 -1.00
CA LEU A 215 4.94 1.80 0.08
C LEU A 215 5.25 3.18 0.67
N VAL A 216 5.37 4.21 -0.15
CA VAL A 216 5.65 5.59 0.30
C VAL A 216 4.44 6.15 1.04
N GLU A 217 3.25 5.91 0.54
CA GLU A 217 2.00 6.36 1.16
C GLU A 217 1.77 5.68 2.50
N ALA A 218 1.86 4.34 2.56
CA ALA A 218 1.79 3.57 3.81
C ALA A 218 2.81 4.04 4.85
N PHE A 219 4.07 4.28 4.42
CA PHE A 219 5.10 4.82 5.30
C PHE A 219 4.76 6.22 5.79
N SER A 220 4.18 7.06 4.94
CA SER A 220 3.75 8.41 5.31
C SER A 220 2.62 8.37 6.35
N CYS A 221 1.64 7.50 6.17
CA CYS A 221 0.56 7.26 7.14
C CYS A 221 1.12 6.74 8.47
N GLU A 222 2.02 5.75 8.43
CA GLU A 222 2.70 5.25 9.64
C GLU A 222 3.39 6.35 10.43
N GLN A 223 4.14 7.23 9.76
CA GLN A 223 4.83 8.34 10.42
C GLN A 223 3.85 9.40 10.95
N ASN A 224 2.76 9.66 10.23
CA ASN A 224 1.71 10.58 10.67
C ASN A 224 0.98 10.04 11.89
N ALA A 225 0.51 8.80 11.86
CA ALA A 225 -0.14 8.14 12.99
C ALA A 225 0.75 8.10 14.24
N ARG A 226 2.05 7.82 14.07
CA ARG A 226 3.02 7.84 15.16
C ARG A 226 3.20 9.25 15.72
N MET A 227 3.27 10.27 14.88
CA MET A 227 3.39 11.66 15.30
C MET A 227 2.20 12.07 16.16
N MET A 228 0.98 11.79 15.72
CA MET A 228 -0.26 12.07 16.46
C MET A 228 -0.34 11.29 17.78
N ALA A 229 0.02 10.00 17.76
CA ALA A 229 0.02 9.19 18.99
C ALA A 229 1.01 9.71 20.03
N MET A 230 2.21 10.14 19.62
CA MET A 230 3.20 10.73 20.52
C MET A 230 2.77 12.11 21.06
N GLU A 231 2.11 12.92 20.23
CA GLU A 231 1.55 14.20 20.66
C GLU A 231 0.48 14.01 21.74
N ASN A 232 -0.46 13.11 21.50
CA ASN A 232 -1.51 12.78 22.45
C ASN A 232 -0.93 12.21 23.76
N ALA A 233 0.07 11.31 23.68
CA ALA A 233 0.74 10.79 24.88
C ALA A 233 1.47 11.89 25.66
N THR A 234 2.10 12.86 24.98
CA THR A 234 2.78 13.99 25.60
C THR A 234 1.79 14.91 26.32
N ASN A 235 0.64 15.18 25.72
CA ASN A 235 -0.40 16.01 26.32
C ASN A 235 -1.00 15.32 27.55
N SER A 236 -1.35 14.03 27.43
CA SER A 236 -1.84 13.24 28.60
C SER A 236 -0.82 13.19 29.75
N ALA A 237 0.48 13.09 29.45
CA ALA A 237 1.51 13.13 30.48
C ALA A 237 1.58 14.50 31.19
N LYS A 238 1.41 15.62 30.47
CA LYS A 238 1.35 16.96 31.06
C LYS A 238 0.15 17.13 32.00
N ASP A 239 -1.01 16.60 31.57
CA ASP A 239 -2.23 16.67 32.39
C ASP A 239 -2.06 15.85 33.68
N MET A 240 -1.50 14.63 33.60
CA MET A 240 -1.17 13.81 34.77
C MET A 240 -0.18 14.51 35.72
N LEU A 241 0.86 15.15 35.18
CA LEU A 241 1.81 15.91 35.99
C LEU A 241 1.12 17.07 36.74
N HIS A 242 0.22 17.77 36.05
CA HIS A 242 -0.54 18.87 36.69
C HIS A 242 -1.44 18.33 37.83
N GLU A 243 -2.13 17.21 37.61
CA GLU A 243 -2.94 16.59 38.68
C GLU A 243 -2.07 16.16 39.89
N LEU A 244 -0.91 15.57 39.62
CA LEU A 244 0.03 15.14 40.65
C LEU A 244 0.58 16.34 41.45
N ASP A 245 0.88 17.44 40.79
CA ASP A 245 1.32 18.67 41.45
C ASP A 245 0.24 19.22 42.38
N ILE A 246 -1.01 19.18 41.98
CA ILE A 246 -2.14 19.62 42.84
C ILE A 246 -2.23 18.68 44.06
N LEU A 247 -2.19 17.38 43.88
CA LEU A 247 -2.24 16.39 44.97
C LEU A 247 -1.06 16.51 45.91
N TYR A 248 0.14 16.72 45.36
CA TYR A 248 1.36 16.96 46.17
C TYR A 248 1.24 18.22 47.04
N ASN A 249 0.80 19.32 46.45
CA ASN A 249 0.62 20.58 47.18
C ASN A 249 -0.44 20.45 48.28
N ARG A 250 -1.56 19.76 48.04
CA ARG A 250 -2.59 19.46 49.06
C ARG A 250 -2.02 18.63 50.21
N ALA A 251 -1.30 17.53 49.89
CA ALA A 251 -0.66 16.70 50.90
C ALA A 251 0.38 17.45 51.71
N ARG A 252 1.19 18.28 51.08
CA ARG A 252 2.19 19.14 51.74
C ARG A 252 1.52 20.12 52.69
N GLN A 253 0.46 20.78 52.25
CA GLN A 253 -0.30 21.74 53.12
C GLN A 253 -0.92 21.02 54.32
N ALA A 254 -1.54 19.83 54.11
CA ALA A 254 -2.10 19.04 55.22
C ALA A 254 -1.03 18.62 56.23
N ALA A 255 0.16 18.19 55.77
CA ALA A 255 1.28 17.83 56.64
C ALA A 255 1.83 19.03 57.46
N ILE A 256 1.80 20.25 56.92
CA ILE A 256 2.22 21.47 57.60
C ILE A 256 1.17 21.87 58.64
N THR A 257 -0.12 21.72 58.34
CA THR A 257 -1.23 22.14 59.22
C THR A 257 -1.44 21.17 60.40
N GLN A 258 -0.96 19.93 60.31
CA GLN A 258 -1.03 18.92 61.38
C GLN A 258 0.14 19.02 62.38
N ARG A 259 1.09 19.93 62.18
CA ARG A 259 2.13 20.29 63.13
C ARG A 259 1.75 21.55 63.92
#